data_7303c7dd3e67574f55206ede36c11a35
#
_entry.id   7303c7dd3e67574f55206ede36c11a35
#
_cell.length_a   1.000
_cell.length_b   1.000
_cell.length_c   1.000
_cell.angle_alpha   90.00
_cell.angle_beta   90.00
_cell.angle_gamma   90.00
#
_symmetry.space_group_name_H-M   'P 1'
#
loop_
_entity.id
_entity.type
_entity.pdbx_description
1 polymer ?
#
loop_
_entity_poly.entity_id
_entity_poly.type
_entity_poly.pdbx_seq_one_letter_code
_entity_poly.pdbx_strand_id
1 'polypeptide(L)'
;MDLKESLRCPVCRAKFRGTRQCSRCGADLTGIMVLSARAQRYREKARKSLYALNFEKARELAAAAQKEHATETGRKLLLLTSWLKAEL
;
A
#
# COMPACT_ATOMS: atom_id res chain seq x y z
N MET A 1 8.71 3.41 5.25
CA MET A 1 8.74 3.37 3.78
C MET A 1 7.92 4.52 3.22
N ASP A 2 8.44 5.15 2.21
CA ASP A 2 7.80 6.29 1.58
C ASP A 2 6.83 5.83 0.49
N LEU A 3 5.59 6.33 0.50
CA LEU A 3 4.60 6.08 -0.54
C LEU A 3 5.10 6.47 -1.93
N LYS A 4 5.93 7.49 -2.00
CA LYS A 4 6.44 8.03 -3.26
C LYS A 4 7.36 7.08 -4.02
N GLU A 5 8.00 6.14 -3.34
CA GLU A 5 8.95 5.22 -3.97
C GLU A 5 8.31 4.28 -4.98
N SER A 6 7.06 3.89 -4.75
CA SER A 6 6.37 2.91 -5.57
C SER A 6 5.37 3.53 -6.54
N LEU A 7 5.18 4.85 -6.51
CA LEU A 7 4.22 5.54 -7.35
C LEU A 7 4.89 6.17 -8.57
N ARG A 8 4.27 5.95 -9.72
CA ARG A 8 4.68 6.58 -10.97
C ARG A 8 3.45 7.04 -11.73
N CYS A 9 3.61 8.10 -12.52
CA CYS A 9 2.55 8.57 -13.39
C CYS A 9 2.18 7.48 -14.41
N PRO A 10 0.90 7.11 -14.54
CA PRO A 10 0.49 6.07 -15.50
C PRO A 10 0.61 6.52 -16.96
N VAL A 11 0.73 7.82 -17.22
CA VAL A 11 0.82 8.37 -18.57
C VAL A 11 2.28 8.45 -19.05
N CYS A 12 3.15 9.10 -18.28
CA CYS A 12 4.54 9.32 -18.70
C CYS A 12 5.56 8.55 -17.87
N ARG A 13 5.13 7.84 -16.83
CA ARG A 13 5.97 7.05 -15.91
C ARG A 13 6.98 7.88 -15.11
N ALA A 14 6.80 9.19 -15.05
CA ALA A 14 7.63 10.04 -14.21
C ALA A 14 7.39 9.71 -12.74
N LYS A 15 8.41 9.91 -11.92
CA LYS A 15 8.31 9.68 -10.47
C LYS A 15 7.26 10.59 -9.87
N PHE A 16 6.40 10.02 -9.02
CA PHE A 16 5.36 10.77 -8.30
C PHE A 16 5.99 11.72 -7.29
N ARG A 17 5.60 12.99 -7.35
CA ARG A 17 6.15 14.04 -6.48
C ARG A 17 5.16 14.56 -5.43
N GLY A 18 4.03 13.89 -5.27
CA GLY A 18 3.03 14.27 -4.28
C GLY A 18 2.04 15.33 -4.73
N THR A 19 1.99 15.66 -6.01
CA THR A 19 1.07 16.65 -6.56
C THR A 19 -0.11 15.98 -7.28
N ARG A 20 -1.24 16.68 -7.34
CA ARG A 20 -2.43 16.17 -8.01
C ARG A 20 -2.24 16.06 -9.52
N GLN A 21 -1.40 16.91 -10.08
CA GLN A 21 -1.05 16.87 -11.50
C GLN A 21 0.39 16.43 -11.64
N CYS A 22 0.65 15.59 -12.65
CA CYS A 22 2.01 15.24 -12.99
C CYS A 22 2.75 16.48 -13.46
N SER A 23 3.88 16.78 -12.81
CA SER A 23 4.70 17.96 -13.16
C SER A 23 5.31 17.85 -14.56
N ARG A 24 5.30 16.67 -15.13
CA ARG A 24 5.94 16.41 -16.42
C ARG A 24 4.95 16.37 -17.58
N CYS A 25 3.84 15.68 -17.44
CA CYS A 25 2.83 15.54 -18.52
C CYS A 25 1.49 16.18 -18.21
N GLY A 26 1.27 16.68 -16.99
CA GLY A 26 0.02 17.33 -16.58
C GLY A 26 -1.14 16.39 -16.29
N ALA A 27 -0.93 15.08 -16.29
CA ALA A 27 -2.00 14.12 -16.01
C ALA A 27 -2.54 14.28 -14.58
N ASP A 28 -3.85 14.04 -14.41
CA ASP A 28 -4.49 14.06 -13.09
C ASP A 28 -4.15 12.79 -12.31
N LEU A 29 -3.50 12.95 -11.17
CA LEU A 29 -3.05 11.85 -10.32
C LEU A 29 -3.92 11.68 -9.07
N THR A 30 -5.05 12.35 -8.98
CA THR A 30 -5.93 12.30 -7.80
C THR A 30 -6.35 10.87 -7.46
N GLY A 31 -6.74 10.08 -8.45
CA GLY A 31 -7.15 8.68 -8.25
C GLY A 31 -6.05 7.83 -7.63
N ILE A 32 -4.83 7.98 -8.11
CA ILE A 32 -3.66 7.27 -7.58
C ILE A 32 -3.41 7.66 -6.11
N MET A 33 -3.52 8.95 -5.80
CA MET A 33 -3.31 9.45 -4.45
C MET A 33 -4.33 8.87 -3.47
N VAL A 34 -5.60 8.79 -3.88
CA VAL A 34 -6.66 8.21 -3.05
C VAL A 34 -6.40 6.73 -2.78
N LEU A 35 -6.08 5.95 -3.80
CA LEU A 35 -5.81 4.52 -3.66
C LEU A 35 -4.58 4.27 -2.78
N SER A 36 -3.54 5.07 -2.94
CA SER A 36 -2.32 4.94 -2.13
C SER A 36 -2.59 5.26 -0.66
N ALA A 37 -3.38 6.29 -0.38
CA ALA A 37 -3.74 6.65 0.99
C ALA A 37 -4.58 5.56 1.65
N ARG A 38 -5.51 4.96 0.92
CA ARG A 38 -6.33 3.85 1.41
C ARG A 38 -5.48 2.62 1.73
N ALA A 39 -4.58 2.27 0.83
CA ALA A 39 -3.66 1.15 1.03
C ALA A 39 -2.78 1.37 2.26
N GLN A 40 -2.28 2.58 2.47
CA GLN A 40 -1.48 2.92 3.63
C GLN A 40 -2.26 2.75 4.93
N ARG A 41 -3.51 3.17 4.96
CA ARG A 41 -4.38 2.98 6.13
C ARG A 41 -4.61 1.50 6.44
N TYR A 42 -4.82 0.67 5.41
CA TYR A 42 -4.96 -0.77 5.60
C TYR A 42 -3.68 -1.39 6.19
N ARG A 43 -2.51 -0.96 5.73
CA ARG A 43 -1.23 -1.45 6.25
C ARG A 43 -1.03 -1.06 7.72
N GLU A 44 -1.39 0.15 8.10
CA GLU A 44 -1.33 0.59 9.49
C GLU A 44 -2.23 -0.24 10.39
N LYS A 45 -3.47 -0.50 9.95
CA LYS A 45 -4.40 -1.36 10.66
C LYS A 45 -3.89 -2.79 10.76
N ALA A 46 -3.26 -3.30 9.70
CA ALA A 46 -2.66 -4.63 9.70
C ALA A 46 -1.57 -4.75 10.75
N ARG A 47 -0.70 -3.74 10.84
CA ARG A 47 0.36 -3.72 11.86
C ARG A 47 -0.21 -3.67 13.27
N LYS A 48 -1.25 -2.87 13.50
CA LYS A 48 -1.94 -2.83 14.80
C LYS A 48 -2.54 -4.18 15.16
N SER A 49 -3.13 -4.87 14.19
CA SER A 49 -3.69 -6.21 14.40
C SER A 49 -2.59 -7.23 14.72
N LEU A 50 -1.41 -7.09 14.14
CA LEU A 50 -0.25 -7.93 14.49
C LEU A 50 0.17 -7.73 15.93
N TYR A 51 0.25 -6.49 16.40
CA TYR A 51 0.59 -6.19 17.79
C TYR A 51 -0.47 -6.73 18.76
N ALA A 52 -1.72 -6.79 18.34
CA ALA A 52 -2.80 -7.37 19.12
C ALA A 52 -2.89 -8.88 18.99
N LEU A 53 -1.96 -9.51 18.27
CA LEU A 53 -1.91 -10.96 18.00
C LEU A 53 -3.13 -11.48 17.24
N ASN A 54 -3.80 -10.61 16.50
CA ASN A 54 -4.92 -11.00 15.62
C ASN A 54 -4.39 -11.19 14.20
N PHE A 55 -3.78 -12.34 13.96
CA PHE A 55 -3.08 -12.63 12.70
C PHE A 55 -4.00 -12.78 11.51
N GLU A 56 -5.19 -13.31 11.71
CA GLU A 56 -6.18 -13.45 10.64
C GLU A 56 -6.62 -12.09 10.10
N LYS A 57 -6.97 -11.18 11.00
CA LYS A 57 -7.35 -9.82 10.62
C LYS A 57 -6.18 -9.06 9.99
N ALA A 58 -4.98 -9.23 10.53
CA ALA A 58 -3.78 -8.62 9.97
C ALA A 58 -3.55 -9.06 8.53
N ARG A 59 -3.71 -10.35 8.23
CA ARG A 59 -3.57 -10.88 6.88
C ARG A 59 -4.63 -10.30 5.94
N GLU A 60 -5.89 -10.24 6.37
CA GLU A 60 -6.97 -9.68 5.57
C GLU A 60 -6.72 -8.22 5.21
N LEU A 61 -6.26 -7.43 6.17
CA LEU A 61 -5.95 -6.02 5.96
C LEU A 61 -4.74 -5.83 5.06
N ALA A 62 -3.71 -6.65 5.22
CA ALA A 62 -2.53 -6.61 4.36
C ALA A 62 -2.88 -6.99 2.91
N ALA A 63 -3.73 -7.99 2.72
CA ALA A 63 -4.21 -8.39 1.41
C ALA A 63 -5.04 -7.28 0.76
N ALA A 64 -5.92 -6.62 1.53
CA ALA A 64 -6.71 -5.50 1.04
C ALA A 64 -5.81 -4.34 0.60
N ALA A 65 -4.75 -4.06 1.34
CA ALA A 65 -3.78 -3.02 0.98
C ALA A 65 -3.10 -3.31 -0.36
N GLN A 66 -2.67 -4.55 -0.58
CA GLN A 66 -2.04 -4.94 -1.85
C GLN A 66 -3.01 -4.86 -3.03
N LYS A 67 -4.29 -5.11 -2.80
CA LYS A 67 -5.33 -4.99 -3.81
C LYS A 67 -5.52 -3.54 -4.26
N GLU A 68 -5.46 -2.60 -3.31
CA GLU A 68 -5.61 -1.17 -3.61
C GLU A 68 -4.36 -0.57 -4.23
N HIS A 69 -3.20 -0.91 -3.70
CA HIS A 69 -1.91 -0.40 -4.19
C HIS A 69 -0.79 -1.34 -3.74
N ALA A 70 -0.31 -2.17 -4.67
CA ALA A 70 0.75 -3.12 -4.40
C ALA A 70 2.10 -2.42 -4.24
N THR A 71 2.80 -2.71 -3.13
CA THR A 71 4.17 -2.24 -2.89
C THR A 71 5.03 -3.39 -2.41
N GLU A 72 6.35 -3.23 -2.48
CA GLU A 72 7.28 -4.23 -2.00
C GLU A 72 7.16 -4.43 -0.48
N THR A 73 7.03 -3.36 0.27
CA THR A 73 6.83 -3.45 1.73
C THR A 73 5.49 -4.09 2.05
N GLY A 74 4.43 -3.77 1.29
CA GLY A 74 3.13 -4.40 1.46
C GLY A 74 3.16 -5.90 1.15
N ARG A 75 3.90 -6.31 0.13
CA ARG A 75 4.09 -7.72 -0.20
C ARG A 75 4.77 -8.46 0.95
N LYS A 76 5.80 -7.89 1.53
CA LYS A 76 6.50 -8.46 2.68
C LYS A 76 5.58 -8.57 3.90
N LEU A 77 4.76 -7.55 4.15
CA LEU A 77 3.80 -7.56 5.23
C LEU A 77 2.76 -8.67 5.05
N LEU A 78 2.24 -8.82 3.84
CA LEU A 78 1.27 -9.88 3.52
C LEU A 78 1.88 -11.26 3.70
N LEU A 79 3.11 -11.47 3.24
CA LEU A 79 3.81 -12.74 3.41
C LEU A 79 4.04 -13.05 4.89
N LEU A 80 4.44 -12.08 5.68
CA LEU A 80 4.65 -12.25 7.12
C LEU A 80 3.35 -12.63 7.82
N THR A 81 2.25 -11.91 7.56
CA THR A 81 0.96 -12.20 8.19
C THR A 81 0.41 -13.56 7.76
N SER A 82 0.61 -13.95 6.51
CA SER A 82 0.20 -15.25 6.01
C SER A 82 0.99 -16.38 6.67
N TRP A 83 2.30 -16.19 6.83
CA TRP A 83 3.17 -17.15 7.50
C TRP A 83 2.78 -17.33 8.97
N LEU A 84 2.58 -16.22 9.69
CA LEU A 84 2.19 -16.25 11.11
C LEU A 84 0.84 -16.93 11.30
N LYS A 85 -0.12 -16.69 10.41
CA LYS A 85 -1.41 -17.36 10.45
C LYS A 85 -1.27 -18.87 10.26
N ALA A 86 -0.41 -19.29 9.33
CA ALA A 86 -0.20 -20.71 9.03
C ALA A 86 0.49 -21.46 10.19
N GLU A 87 1.36 -20.78 10.94
CA GLU A 87 2.09 -21.38 12.07
C GLU A 87 1.22 -21.56 13.32
N LEU A 88 0.09 -20.88 13.39
CA LEU A 88 -0.84 -20.99 14.50
C LEU A 88 -1.99 -21.94 14.18
#